data_072d92f125a96be80d4e0ff5df03b459
#
_entry.id   072d92f125a96be80d4e0ff5df03b459
#
_cell.length_a   1.000
_cell.length_b   1.000
_cell.length_c   1.000
_cell.angle_alpha   90.00
_cell.angle_beta   90.00
_cell.angle_gamma   90.00
#
_symmetry.space_group_name_H-M   'P 1'
#
loop_
_entity.id
_entity.type
_entity.pdbx_description
1 polymer ?
#
loop_
_entity_poly.entity_id
_entity_poly.type
_entity_poly.pdbx_seq_one_letter_code
_entity_poly.pdbx_strand_id
1 'polypeptide(L)'
;MLSQTVLHIPNPHSGLRLSAWYMAAEGSSTTFFTRSTTPPNMSSSGNPTKPTLIAFHGSGSNATIHTVQLARLNRILKDHFTVESLEAPFPSPAGPGILPFFDGCGPFARWLPPSEKVTVEVMKTGTSTSEMSKDVERLVRDTVQRIHTNGGRVVGLIGFSQGTKVVAGLLRASQIRKELGSKGEDWLASFQFALSVCESYPPPLLPPSLLKLPEFAGKNDEEKGELLNKKIAVPVLHVMGEQDEWKWAGEALISGHYEIGEGKSVVENWDMGHHYPSRPEESERMNDWLVEQLRVLDGAKEASS
;
A
#
# COMPACT_ATOMS: atom_id res chain seq x y z
N MET A 1 10.63 -37.66 -47.97
CA MET A 1 10.11 -38.75 -47.08
C MET A 1 10.80 -38.62 -45.74
N LEU A 2 10.14 -37.99 -44.80
CA LEU A 2 10.57 -37.95 -43.39
C LEU A 2 9.31 -38.12 -42.54
N SER A 3 9.30 -39.21 -41.80
CA SER A 3 8.23 -39.72 -40.96
C SER A 3 8.05 -38.85 -39.72
N GLN A 4 6.82 -38.39 -39.45
CA GLN A 4 6.43 -37.80 -38.19
C GLN A 4 6.07 -38.93 -37.21
N THR A 5 6.78 -38.95 -36.07
CA THR A 5 6.43 -39.80 -34.95
C THR A 5 5.69 -38.95 -33.93
N VAL A 6 4.40 -39.21 -33.76
CA VAL A 6 3.56 -38.62 -32.72
C VAL A 6 3.72 -39.44 -31.44
N LEU A 7 4.23 -38.82 -30.38
CA LEU A 7 4.26 -39.41 -29.04
C LEU A 7 2.96 -39.04 -28.30
N HIS A 8 2.19 -40.03 -27.98
CA HIS A 8 1.00 -39.99 -27.16
C HIS A 8 1.41 -40.12 -25.69
N ILE A 9 1.08 -39.13 -24.85
CA ILE A 9 1.22 -39.23 -23.40
C ILE A 9 -0.18 -39.27 -22.78
N PRO A 10 -0.50 -40.29 -21.95
CA PRO A 10 -1.83 -40.43 -21.35
C PRO A 10 -2.00 -39.52 -20.12
N ASN A 11 -3.21 -38.97 -19.99
CA ASN A 11 -3.71 -38.17 -18.91
C ASN A 11 -4.17 -39.05 -17.73
N PRO A 12 -3.75 -38.83 -16.47
CA PRO A 12 -4.38 -39.49 -15.34
C PRO A 12 -5.41 -38.57 -14.70
N HIS A 13 -6.63 -39.07 -14.67
CA HIS A 13 -7.74 -38.56 -13.87
C HIS A 13 -7.44 -38.50 -12.37
N SER A 14 -7.82 -37.44 -11.69
CA SER A 14 -8.36 -37.53 -10.34
C SER A 14 -9.38 -36.43 -10.12
N GLY A 15 -10.60 -36.87 -9.86
CA GLY A 15 -11.76 -36.01 -9.66
C GLY A 15 -11.80 -35.40 -8.27
N LEU A 16 -12.23 -34.17 -8.22
CA LEU A 16 -12.80 -33.58 -7.03
C LEU A 16 -14.26 -33.23 -7.32
N ARG A 17 -15.16 -33.99 -6.67
CA ARG A 17 -16.61 -33.75 -6.73
C ARG A 17 -16.93 -32.57 -5.81
N LEU A 18 -17.41 -31.49 -6.38
CA LEU A 18 -18.13 -30.44 -5.67
C LEU A 18 -19.58 -30.89 -5.49
N SER A 19 -19.98 -31.22 -4.27
CA SER A 19 -21.36 -31.51 -3.90
C SER A 19 -22.08 -30.18 -3.65
N ALA A 20 -22.90 -29.78 -4.61
CA ALA A 20 -23.89 -28.73 -4.40
C ALA A 20 -25.12 -29.35 -3.71
N TRP A 21 -25.43 -28.92 -2.50
CA TRP A 21 -26.70 -29.25 -1.82
C TRP A 21 -27.76 -28.21 -2.20
N TYR A 22 -28.70 -28.63 -3.03
CA TYR A 22 -29.97 -27.95 -3.26
C TYR A 22 -30.96 -28.55 -2.26
N MET A 23 -31.47 -27.77 -1.32
CA MET A 23 -32.61 -28.13 -0.48
C MET A 23 -33.80 -27.27 -0.91
N ALA A 24 -34.76 -27.90 -1.58
CA ALA A 24 -36.10 -27.37 -1.76
C ALA A 24 -36.87 -27.55 -0.45
N ALA A 25 -37.45 -26.50 0.07
CA ALA A 25 -38.39 -26.57 1.18
C ALA A 25 -39.81 -26.28 0.66
N GLU A 26 -40.61 -27.31 0.67
CA GLU A 26 -42.09 -27.23 0.49
C GLU A 26 -42.73 -26.63 1.75
N GLY A 27 -43.87 -25.97 1.55
CA GLY A 27 -44.53 -25.13 2.52
C GLY A 27 -45.15 -25.87 3.71
N SER A 28 -45.24 -25.12 4.81
CA SER A 28 -46.23 -25.33 5.87
C SER A 28 -46.54 -24.00 6.54
N SER A 29 -47.81 -23.69 6.50
CA SER A 29 -48.46 -22.58 7.21
C SER A 29 -48.33 -22.76 8.73
N THR A 30 -47.80 -21.74 9.44
CA THR A 30 -47.98 -21.69 10.91
C THR A 30 -48.05 -20.25 11.41
N THR A 31 -49.07 -19.97 12.07
CA THR A 31 -49.63 -18.87 12.84
C THR A 31 -48.61 -17.92 13.48
N PHE A 32 -48.83 -16.61 13.23
CA PHE A 32 -48.08 -15.52 13.88
C PHE A 32 -48.41 -15.40 15.38
N PHE A 33 -47.43 -15.59 16.22
CA PHE A 33 -47.39 -15.05 17.58
C PHE A 33 -46.45 -13.85 17.59
N THR A 34 -47.00 -12.65 17.71
CA THR A 34 -46.25 -11.42 17.97
C THR A 34 -45.74 -11.43 19.40
N ARG A 35 -44.48 -11.76 19.60
CA ARG A 35 -43.80 -11.53 20.86
C ARG A 35 -42.91 -10.28 20.68
N SER A 36 -43.32 -9.18 21.29
CA SER A 36 -42.52 -7.96 21.45
C SER A 36 -41.30 -8.34 22.28
N THR A 37 -40.13 -8.42 21.63
CA THR A 37 -38.84 -8.49 22.30
C THR A 37 -38.08 -7.22 21.93
N THR A 38 -37.96 -6.33 22.90
CA THR A 38 -36.95 -5.26 22.91
C THR A 38 -35.60 -5.88 22.57
N PRO A 39 -34.85 -5.37 21.56
CA PRO A 39 -33.53 -5.92 21.28
C PRO A 39 -32.63 -5.72 22.50
N PRO A 40 -31.87 -6.75 22.92
CA PRO A 40 -30.90 -6.58 23.97
C PRO A 40 -29.89 -5.52 23.50
N ASN A 41 -29.64 -4.58 24.37
CA ASN A 41 -28.61 -3.56 24.22
C ASN A 41 -27.25 -4.31 24.23
N MET A 42 -26.77 -4.70 23.03
CA MET A 42 -25.45 -5.28 22.86
C MET A 42 -24.44 -4.13 22.98
N SER A 43 -24.04 -3.85 24.22
CA SER A 43 -22.77 -3.21 24.49
C SER A 43 -21.69 -4.16 23.96
N SER A 44 -21.30 -3.98 22.70
CA SER A 44 -20.14 -4.64 22.15
C SER A 44 -18.89 -4.08 22.86
N SER A 45 -18.43 -4.77 23.88
CA SER A 45 -17.04 -4.70 24.32
C SER A 45 -16.17 -5.31 23.22
N GLY A 46 -16.17 -4.69 22.05
CA GLY A 46 -15.29 -5.06 20.96
C GLY A 46 -13.86 -4.74 21.38
N ASN A 47 -12.97 -5.73 21.36
CA ASN A 47 -11.54 -5.46 21.40
C ASN A 47 -11.24 -4.36 20.37
N PRO A 48 -10.47 -3.32 20.73
CA PRO A 48 -10.16 -2.25 19.81
C PRO A 48 -9.57 -2.86 18.52
N THR A 49 -10.14 -2.49 17.38
CA THR A 49 -9.66 -2.99 16.08
C THR A 49 -8.22 -2.52 15.88
N LYS A 50 -7.33 -3.46 15.50
CA LYS A 50 -5.93 -3.12 15.22
C LYS A 50 -5.85 -2.05 14.13
N PRO A 51 -4.92 -1.08 14.27
CA PRO A 51 -4.69 -0.10 13.21
C PRO A 51 -4.21 -0.76 11.92
N THR A 52 -4.56 -0.16 10.79
CA THR A 52 -4.26 -0.71 9.46
C THR A 52 -3.09 0.04 8.80
N LEU A 53 -2.19 -0.73 8.21
CA LEU A 53 -1.20 -0.29 7.24
C LEU A 53 -1.69 -0.64 5.83
N ILE A 54 -1.77 0.35 4.94
CA ILE A 54 -2.09 0.12 3.52
C ILE A 54 -0.79 -0.14 2.77
N ALA A 55 -0.75 -1.21 1.96
CA ALA A 55 0.45 -1.67 1.30
C ALA A 55 0.33 -1.61 -0.23
N PHE A 56 1.40 -1.12 -0.89
CA PHE A 56 1.50 -0.86 -2.33
C PHE A 56 2.61 -1.71 -2.95
N HIS A 57 2.27 -2.61 -3.83
CA HIS A 57 3.20 -3.54 -4.50
C HIS A 57 4.09 -2.86 -5.55
N GLY A 58 5.12 -3.56 -6.01
CA GLY A 58 5.99 -3.14 -7.11
C GLY A 58 5.31 -3.20 -8.48
N SER A 59 5.91 -2.55 -9.48
CA SER A 59 5.44 -2.61 -10.86
C SER A 59 5.43 -4.02 -11.40
N GLY A 60 4.38 -4.41 -12.11
CA GLY A 60 4.26 -5.74 -12.70
C GLY A 60 4.07 -6.86 -11.68
N SER A 61 3.51 -6.54 -10.51
CA SER A 61 3.09 -7.46 -9.45
C SER A 61 1.57 -7.39 -9.26
N ASN A 62 1.05 -7.85 -8.13
CA ASN A 62 -0.34 -7.69 -7.70
C ASN A 62 -0.48 -7.79 -6.18
N ALA A 63 -1.67 -7.54 -5.63
CA ALA A 63 -1.93 -7.57 -4.20
C ALA A 63 -1.65 -8.94 -3.56
N THR A 64 -1.97 -10.03 -4.27
CA THR A 64 -1.74 -11.40 -3.78
C THR A 64 -0.25 -11.70 -3.68
N ILE A 65 0.52 -11.39 -4.72
CA ILE A 65 1.98 -11.57 -4.72
C ILE A 65 2.61 -10.72 -3.60
N HIS A 66 2.17 -9.46 -3.45
CA HIS A 66 2.68 -8.58 -2.42
C HIS A 66 2.41 -9.12 -1.01
N THR A 67 1.22 -9.69 -0.79
CA THR A 67 0.89 -10.37 0.48
C THR A 67 1.84 -11.55 0.75
N VAL A 68 2.21 -12.32 -0.28
CA VAL A 68 3.20 -13.40 -0.16
C VAL A 68 4.60 -12.84 0.14
N GLN A 69 5.02 -11.79 -0.56
CA GLN A 69 6.30 -11.13 -0.31
C GLN A 69 6.39 -10.57 1.12
N LEU A 70 5.29 -10.05 1.66
CA LEU A 70 5.19 -9.56 3.04
C LEU A 70 5.00 -10.67 4.09
N ALA A 71 4.85 -11.94 3.71
CA ALA A 71 4.39 -12.99 4.62
C ALA A 71 5.26 -13.13 5.89
N ARG A 72 6.58 -12.98 5.79
CA ARG A 72 7.49 -13.02 6.94
C ARG A 72 7.22 -11.84 7.89
N LEU A 73 7.18 -10.64 7.37
CA LEU A 73 6.91 -9.42 8.13
C LEU A 73 5.49 -9.46 8.73
N ASN A 74 4.48 -9.85 7.94
CA ASN A 74 3.09 -9.96 8.40
C ASN A 74 2.92 -10.95 9.57
N ARG A 75 3.76 -12.00 9.64
CA ARG A 75 3.72 -12.95 10.76
C ARG A 75 3.97 -12.28 12.11
N ILE A 76 4.77 -11.21 12.13
CA ILE A 76 5.09 -10.43 13.33
C ILE A 76 4.12 -9.25 13.45
N LEU A 77 3.89 -8.51 12.39
CA LEU A 77 3.01 -7.32 12.37
C LEU A 77 1.59 -7.63 12.81
N LYS A 78 1.07 -8.83 12.54
CA LYS A 78 -0.31 -9.23 12.87
C LYS A 78 -0.69 -9.04 14.35
N ASP A 79 0.29 -8.95 15.24
CA ASP A 79 0.02 -8.74 16.67
C ASP A 79 -0.29 -7.28 16.98
N HIS A 80 0.14 -6.35 16.13
CA HIS A 80 0.01 -4.90 16.28
C HIS A 80 -0.84 -4.24 15.19
N PHE A 81 -0.80 -4.75 13.96
CA PHE A 81 -1.41 -4.15 12.78
C PHE A 81 -2.24 -5.14 11.98
N THR A 82 -3.18 -4.60 11.21
CA THR A 82 -3.72 -5.24 10.02
C THR A 82 -2.97 -4.67 8.80
N VAL A 83 -2.53 -5.51 7.87
CA VAL A 83 -1.91 -5.07 6.60
C VAL A 83 -2.87 -5.37 5.46
N GLU A 84 -3.22 -4.36 4.69
CA GLU A 84 -4.07 -4.48 3.51
C GLU A 84 -3.29 -4.10 2.24
N SER A 85 -2.95 -5.10 1.41
CA SER A 85 -2.30 -4.90 0.13
C SER A 85 -3.33 -4.51 -0.94
N LEU A 86 -3.12 -3.35 -1.59
CA LEU A 86 -3.99 -2.88 -2.66
C LEU A 86 -3.56 -3.42 -4.02
N GLU A 87 -4.55 -3.66 -4.87
CA GLU A 87 -4.36 -4.01 -6.28
C GLU A 87 -4.23 -2.75 -7.12
N ALA A 88 -3.09 -2.59 -7.83
CA ALA A 88 -2.90 -1.46 -8.73
C ALA A 88 -3.88 -1.52 -9.91
N PRO A 89 -4.41 -0.36 -10.39
CA PRO A 89 -5.50 -0.36 -11.37
C PRO A 89 -5.07 -0.59 -12.82
N PHE A 90 -3.77 -0.52 -13.15
CA PHE A 90 -3.34 -0.57 -14.54
C PHE A 90 -2.66 -1.89 -14.88
N PRO A 91 -3.15 -2.63 -15.89
CA PRO A 91 -2.50 -3.86 -16.36
C PRO A 91 -1.05 -3.62 -16.77
N SER A 92 -0.20 -4.60 -16.48
CA SER A 92 1.23 -4.57 -16.80
C SER A 92 1.75 -5.97 -17.12
N PRO A 93 2.80 -6.12 -17.91
CA PRO A 93 3.62 -7.33 -17.89
C PRO A 93 4.20 -7.59 -16.50
N ALA A 94 4.68 -8.82 -16.25
CA ALA A 94 5.43 -9.14 -15.04
C ALA A 94 6.64 -8.21 -14.89
N GLY A 95 6.82 -7.69 -13.68
CA GLY A 95 7.92 -6.81 -13.33
C GLY A 95 9.22 -7.55 -13.01
N PRO A 96 10.32 -6.82 -12.74
CA PRO A 96 11.58 -7.42 -12.31
C PRO A 96 11.39 -8.31 -11.07
N GLY A 97 12.01 -9.49 -11.06
CA GLY A 97 11.97 -10.44 -9.94
C GLY A 97 10.63 -11.17 -9.72
N ILE A 98 9.61 -10.94 -10.55
CA ILE A 98 8.34 -11.66 -10.46
C ILE A 98 8.46 -13.04 -11.08
N LEU A 99 9.02 -13.13 -12.29
CA LEU A 99 9.25 -14.43 -12.93
C LEU A 99 10.67 -14.95 -12.62
N PRO A 100 10.86 -16.26 -12.51
CA PRO A 100 9.86 -17.35 -12.69
C PRO A 100 9.06 -17.67 -11.41
N PHE A 101 9.32 -17.05 -10.26
CA PHE A 101 8.78 -17.44 -8.96
C PHE A 101 7.25 -17.36 -8.89
N PHE A 102 6.65 -16.41 -9.59
CA PHE A 102 5.21 -16.17 -9.62
C PHE A 102 4.61 -16.43 -11.02
N ASP A 103 5.17 -17.39 -11.75
CA ASP A 103 4.58 -17.82 -13.01
C ASP A 103 3.15 -18.34 -12.79
N GLY A 104 2.22 -17.93 -13.68
CA GLY A 104 0.80 -18.25 -13.54
C GLY A 104 0.04 -17.46 -12.47
N CYS A 105 0.69 -16.56 -11.72
CA CYS A 105 0.04 -15.72 -10.66
C CYS A 105 -0.49 -14.38 -11.17
N GLY A 106 -0.57 -14.17 -12.50
CA GLY A 106 -1.21 -12.97 -13.08
C GLY A 106 -2.74 -12.94 -12.90
N PRO A 107 -3.40 -11.86 -13.28
CA PRO A 107 -2.83 -10.72 -13.99
C PRO A 107 -1.90 -9.87 -13.13
N PHE A 108 -0.93 -9.19 -13.78
CA PHE A 108 -0.02 -8.25 -13.12
C PHE A 108 -0.44 -6.81 -13.41
N ALA A 109 -0.12 -5.93 -12.50
CA ALA A 109 -0.53 -4.53 -12.54
C ALA A 109 0.58 -3.56 -12.10
N ARG A 110 0.35 -2.27 -12.35
CA ARG A 110 1.26 -1.17 -11.98
C ARG A 110 0.49 0.10 -11.57
N TRP A 111 1.17 1.01 -10.85
CA TRP A 111 0.57 2.25 -10.33
C TRP A 111 0.56 3.40 -11.34
N LEU A 112 1.40 3.34 -12.36
CA LEU A 112 1.45 4.32 -13.43
C LEU A 112 0.52 3.94 -14.59
N PRO A 113 -0.22 4.91 -15.18
CA PRO A 113 -1.12 4.64 -16.30
C PRO A 113 -0.34 4.12 -17.53
N PRO A 114 -1.00 3.44 -18.48
CA PRO A 114 -0.36 2.89 -19.67
C PRO A 114 0.33 3.95 -20.56
N SER A 115 -0.12 5.21 -20.50
CA SER A 115 0.49 6.34 -21.21
C SER A 115 1.89 6.70 -20.69
N GLU A 116 2.20 6.35 -19.44
CA GLU A 116 3.51 6.62 -18.86
C GLU A 116 4.54 5.59 -19.30
N LYS A 117 5.61 6.11 -19.91
CA LYS A 117 6.77 5.29 -20.29
C LYS A 117 7.66 5.07 -19.08
N VAL A 118 7.91 3.80 -18.76
CA VAL A 118 8.81 3.41 -17.66
C VAL A 118 10.10 2.90 -18.30
N THR A 119 11.03 3.81 -18.56
CA THR A 119 12.37 3.50 -19.11
C THR A 119 13.45 4.04 -18.18
N VAL A 120 14.64 3.45 -18.21
CA VAL A 120 15.79 3.93 -17.42
C VAL A 120 16.10 5.40 -17.68
N GLU A 121 15.93 5.85 -18.92
CA GLU A 121 16.13 7.25 -19.30
C GLU A 121 15.12 8.17 -18.60
N VAL A 122 13.82 7.85 -18.66
CA VAL A 122 12.77 8.61 -17.97
C VAL A 122 13.01 8.64 -16.46
N MET A 123 13.44 7.50 -15.89
CA MET A 123 13.76 7.41 -14.47
C MET A 123 14.93 8.34 -14.09
N LYS A 124 16.01 8.37 -14.90
CA LYS A 124 17.22 9.19 -14.66
C LYS A 124 16.99 10.67 -14.90
N THR A 125 16.17 11.02 -15.87
CA THR A 125 15.89 12.43 -16.21
C THR A 125 14.81 13.05 -15.35
N GLY A 126 14.06 12.25 -14.55
CA GLY A 126 12.96 12.73 -13.72
C GLY A 126 11.76 13.28 -14.52
N THR A 127 11.65 12.89 -15.80
CA THR A 127 10.57 13.35 -16.70
C THR A 127 9.26 12.53 -16.55
N SER A 128 9.20 11.61 -15.59
CA SER A 128 7.97 10.89 -15.25
C SER A 128 6.92 11.84 -14.66
N THR A 129 5.64 11.43 -14.76
CA THR A 129 4.56 12.19 -14.12
C THR A 129 4.75 12.31 -12.61
N SER A 130 4.39 13.47 -12.08
CA SER A 130 4.23 13.72 -10.63
C SER A 130 2.77 13.63 -10.19
N GLU A 131 1.83 13.42 -11.09
CA GLU A 131 0.42 13.34 -10.80
C GLU A 131 0.00 11.88 -10.58
N MET A 132 -0.64 11.61 -9.45
CA MET A 132 -1.33 10.34 -9.20
C MET A 132 -2.56 10.26 -10.10
N SER A 133 -2.79 9.11 -10.73
CA SER A 133 -4.02 8.93 -11.49
C SER A 133 -5.25 8.96 -10.58
N LYS A 134 -6.38 9.44 -11.12
CA LYS A 134 -7.65 9.47 -10.37
C LYS A 134 -8.12 8.08 -9.93
N ASP A 135 -7.73 7.02 -10.65
CA ASP A 135 -8.10 5.66 -10.30
C ASP A 135 -7.31 5.17 -9.07
N VAL A 136 -6.02 5.49 -8.97
CA VAL A 136 -5.20 5.21 -7.78
C VAL A 136 -5.70 6.02 -6.59
N GLU A 137 -5.93 7.32 -6.77
CA GLU A 137 -6.46 8.18 -5.70
C GLU A 137 -7.79 7.67 -5.17
N ARG A 138 -8.74 7.34 -6.07
CA ARG A 138 -10.05 6.80 -5.70
C ARG A 138 -9.91 5.49 -4.91
N LEU A 139 -9.09 4.56 -5.40
CA LEU A 139 -8.84 3.29 -4.73
C LEU A 139 -8.35 3.49 -3.29
N VAL A 140 -7.36 4.36 -3.09
CA VAL A 140 -6.81 4.63 -1.74
C VAL A 140 -7.85 5.29 -0.84
N ARG A 141 -8.51 6.34 -1.33
CA ARG A 141 -9.54 7.07 -0.58
C ARG A 141 -10.69 6.14 -0.16
N ASP A 142 -11.23 5.37 -1.10
CA ASP A 142 -12.35 4.47 -0.85
C ASP A 142 -11.95 3.38 0.16
N THR A 143 -10.70 2.89 0.10
CA THR A 143 -10.16 1.95 1.09
C THR A 143 -10.08 2.57 2.48
N VAL A 144 -9.53 3.78 2.62
CA VAL A 144 -9.46 4.49 3.91
C VAL A 144 -10.87 4.70 4.47
N GLN A 145 -11.79 5.21 3.64
CA GLN A 145 -13.17 5.46 4.05
C GLN A 145 -13.90 4.18 4.49
N ARG A 146 -13.72 3.09 3.75
CA ARG A 146 -14.27 1.77 4.11
C ARG A 146 -13.76 1.28 5.46
N ILE A 147 -12.45 1.39 5.70
CA ILE A 147 -11.84 1.00 6.98
C ILE A 147 -12.41 1.84 8.11
N HIS A 148 -12.51 3.17 7.94
CA HIS A 148 -13.06 4.08 8.96
C HIS A 148 -14.53 3.81 9.22
N THR A 149 -15.35 3.61 8.18
CA THR A 149 -16.78 3.28 8.32
C THR A 149 -17.02 2.00 9.10
N ASN A 150 -16.09 1.04 8.99
CA ASN A 150 -16.13 -0.22 9.74
C ASN A 150 -15.52 -0.11 11.16
N GLY A 151 -15.25 1.10 11.66
CA GLY A 151 -14.71 1.35 12.98
C GLY A 151 -13.20 1.08 13.12
N GLY A 152 -12.50 0.84 12.01
CA GLY A 152 -11.04 0.73 11.96
C GLY A 152 -10.36 2.10 11.80
N ARG A 153 -9.03 2.11 11.87
CA ARG A 153 -8.21 3.29 11.58
C ARG A 153 -7.02 2.93 10.71
N VAL A 154 -6.77 3.72 9.69
CA VAL A 154 -5.51 3.66 8.94
C VAL A 154 -4.50 4.57 9.65
N VAL A 155 -3.26 4.13 9.80
CA VAL A 155 -2.22 4.88 10.52
C VAL A 155 -0.95 5.09 9.70
N GLY A 156 -0.69 4.24 8.70
CA GLY A 156 0.54 4.30 7.93
C GLY A 156 0.48 3.50 6.64
N LEU A 157 1.60 3.51 5.93
CA LEU A 157 1.74 2.95 4.60
C LEU A 157 2.94 1.99 4.52
N ILE A 158 2.86 1.01 3.62
CA ILE A 158 4.00 0.19 3.20
C ILE A 158 4.13 0.31 1.68
N GLY A 159 5.33 0.61 1.19
CA GLY A 159 5.63 0.67 -0.24
C GLY A 159 6.75 -0.28 -0.64
N PHE A 160 6.61 -0.90 -1.80
CA PHE A 160 7.67 -1.66 -2.43
C PHE A 160 7.91 -1.15 -3.85
N SER A 161 9.16 -0.89 -4.21
CA SER A 161 9.53 -0.49 -5.58
C SER A 161 8.62 0.65 -6.09
N GLN A 162 7.92 0.50 -7.21
CA GLN A 162 7.02 1.53 -7.76
C GLN A 162 5.92 1.98 -6.76
N GLY A 163 5.49 1.12 -5.83
CA GLY A 163 4.54 1.49 -4.77
C GLY A 163 5.04 2.61 -3.87
N THR A 164 6.36 2.79 -3.73
CA THR A 164 6.95 3.87 -2.92
C THR A 164 6.71 5.26 -3.50
N LYS A 165 6.50 5.38 -4.83
CA LYS A 165 6.08 6.66 -5.45
C LYS A 165 4.68 7.09 -4.98
N VAL A 166 3.78 6.12 -4.80
CA VAL A 166 2.43 6.35 -4.24
C VAL A 166 2.55 6.76 -2.77
N VAL A 167 3.33 6.01 -1.98
CA VAL A 167 3.60 6.32 -0.57
C VAL A 167 4.15 7.73 -0.42
N ALA A 168 5.19 8.08 -1.16
CA ALA A 168 5.80 9.42 -1.12
C ALA A 168 4.80 10.55 -1.44
N GLY A 169 3.95 10.34 -2.46
CA GLY A 169 2.91 11.31 -2.83
C GLY A 169 1.84 11.49 -1.76
N LEU A 170 1.38 10.39 -1.15
CA LEU A 170 0.38 10.42 -0.07
C LEU A 170 0.92 11.08 1.20
N LEU A 171 2.16 10.76 1.59
CA LEU A 171 2.80 11.41 2.75
C LEU A 171 2.99 12.91 2.54
N ARG A 172 3.43 13.32 1.36
CA ARG A 172 3.55 14.75 1.00
C ARG A 172 2.21 15.45 1.05
N ALA A 173 1.16 14.83 0.49
CA ALA A 173 -0.18 15.39 0.53
C ALA A 173 -0.74 15.50 1.96
N SER A 174 -0.50 14.50 2.80
CA SER A 174 -0.83 14.53 4.23
C SER A 174 -0.15 15.70 4.94
N GLN A 175 1.17 15.88 4.72
CA GLN A 175 1.94 16.96 5.29
C GLN A 175 1.43 18.34 4.85
N ILE A 176 1.24 18.55 3.54
CA ILE A 176 0.74 19.83 3.00
C ILE A 176 -0.65 20.14 3.55
N ARG A 177 -1.58 19.15 3.56
CA ARG A 177 -2.91 19.32 4.14
C ARG A 177 -2.84 19.79 5.61
N LYS A 178 -1.96 19.16 6.39
CA LYS A 178 -1.73 19.53 7.82
C LYS A 178 -1.19 20.95 7.95
N GLU A 179 -0.21 21.33 7.15
CA GLU A 179 0.39 22.68 7.14
C GLU A 179 -0.61 23.76 6.76
N LEU A 180 -1.52 23.45 5.84
CA LEU A 180 -2.61 24.37 5.44
C LEU A 180 -3.73 24.43 6.48
N GLY A 181 -3.75 23.56 7.49
CA GLY A 181 -4.86 23.46 8.44
C GLY A 181 -6.19 23.07 7.80
N SER A 182 -6.14 22.45 6.60
CA SER A 182 -7.34 22.10 5.85
C SER A 182 -8.18 21.05 6.57
N LYS A 183 -9.51 21.22 6.53
CA LYS A 183 -10.49 20.23 6.99
C LYS A 183 -10.99 19.34 5.86
N GLY A 184 -10.75 19.71 4.59
CA GLY A 184 -11.07 18.90 3.43
C GLY A 184 -10.17 17.68 3.30
N GLU A 185 -10.59 16.69 2.50
CA GLU A 185 -9.81 15.47 2.19
C GLU A 185 -9.23 14.82 3.46
N ASP A 186 -10.07 14.57 4.45
CA ASP A 186 -9.71 14.06 5.78
C ASP A 186 -9.05 12.68 5.75
N TRP A 187 -9.32 11.87 4.71
CA TRP A 187 -8.66 10.59 4.46
C TRP A 187 -7.12 10.71 4.35
N LEU A 188 -6.62 11.88 3.88
CA LEU A 188 -5.17 12.16 3.83
C LEU A 188 -4.55 12.27 5.23
N ALA A 189 -5.32 12.61 6.26
CA ALA A 189 -4.83 12.70 7.64
C ALA A 189 -4.43 11.34 8.24
N SER A 190 -4.78 10.24 7.58
CA SER A 190 -4.52 8.88 8.07
C SER A 190 -3.05 8.45 7.97
N PHE A 191 -2.23 9.15 7.19
CA PHE A 191 -0.88 8.70 6.87
C PHE A 191 0.16 9.39 7.77
N GLN A 192 0.51 8.75 8.89
CA GLN A 192 1.35 9.30 9.93
C GLN A 192 2.80 8.80 9.90
N PHE A 193 3.05 7.66 9.26
CA PHE A 193 4.38 7.08 9.05
C PHE A 193 4.35 6.07 7.91
N ALA A 194 5.52 5.63 7.42
CA ALA A 194 5.58 4.58 6.42
C ALA A 194 6.83 3.71 6.50
N LEU A 195 6.73 2.52 5.90
CA LEU A 195 7.85 1.65 5.55
C LEU A 195 7.99 1.65 4.03
N SER A 196 9.16 1.98 3.52
CA SER A 196 9.50 1.97 2.09
C SER A 196 10.66 1.04 1.84
N VAL A 197 10.47 0.07 0.94
CA VAL A 197 11.47 -0.97 0.64
C VAL A 197 11.84 -0.94 -0.84
N CYS A 198 13.14 -0.92 -1.14
CA CYS A 198 13.69 -0.89 -2.51
C CYS A 198 13.04 0.20 -3.35
N GLU A 199 13.22 1.44 -2.96
CA GLU A 199 12.47 2.57 -3.50
C GLU A 199 12.64 2.79 -5.00
N SER A 200 11.61 3.37 -5.58
CA SER A 200 11.56 3.76 -6.98
C SER A 200 12.17 5.14 -7.20
N TYR A 201 12.17 5.60 -8.45
CA TYR A 201 12.68 6.90 -8.89
C TYR A 201 11.68 8.05 -8.63
N PRO A 202 12.18 9.33 -8.52
CA PRO A 202 11.31 10.50 -8.44
C PRO A 202 10.56 10.77 -9.76
N PRO A 203 9.52 11.62 -9.77
CA PRO A 203 8.94 12.29 -8.63
C PRO A 203 7.90 11.44 -7.87
N PRO A 204 7.52 11.83 -6.63
CA PRO A 204 6.34 11.31 -5.94
C PRO A 204 5.06 11.52 -6.73
N LEU A 205 4.08 10.62 -6.58
CA LEU A 205 2.76 10.73 -7.23
C LEU A 205 1.78 11.46 -6.31
N LEU A 206 1.50 12.73 -6.60
CA LEU A 206 0.61 13.57 -5.80
C LEU A 206 -0.86 13.34 -6.15
N PRO A 207 -1.74 13.12 -5.17
CA PRO A 207 -3.17 12.96 -5.42
C PRO A 207 -3.80 14.26 -5.95
N PRO A 208 -4.61 14.21 -7.03
CA PRO A 208 -5.25 15.38 -7.61
C PRO A 208 -6.13 16.17 -6.65
N SER A 209 -6.72 15.53 -5.63
CA SER A 209 -7.56 16.21 -4.64
C SER A 209 -6.79 17.21 -3.79
N LEU A 210 -5.49 16.98 -3.52
CA LEU A 210 -4.64 17.96 -2.84
C LEU A 210 -4.63 19.30 -3.56
N LEU A 211 -4.47 19.26 -4.89
CA LEU A 211 -4.38 20.47 -5.72
C LEU A 211 -5.70 21.25 -5.79
N LYS A 212 -6.81 20.61 -5.42
CA LYS A 212 -8.15 21.18 -5.40
C LYS A 212 -8.59 21.67 -4.02
N LEU A 213 -7.81 21.41 -2.97
CA LEU A 213 -8.11 21.99 -1.65
C LEU A 213 -8.20 23.51 -1.77
N PRO A 214 -9.27 24.15 -1.26
CA PRO A 214 -9.42 25.61 -1.36
C PRO A 214 -8.22 26.38 -0.83
N GLU A 215 -7.64 25.93 0.27
CA GLU A 215 -6.49 26.51 0.93
C GLU A 215 -5.21 26.41 0.08
N PHE A 216 -5.09 25.37 -0.76
CA PHE A 216 -4.01 25.19 -1.72
C PHE A 216 -4.29 25.94 -3.03
N ALA A 217 -5.49 25.79 -3.58
CA ALA A 217 -5.87 26.39 -4.86
C ALA A 217 -5.83 27.94 -4.81
N GLY A 218 -6.16 28.52 -3.67
CA GLY A 218 -6.12 29.99 -3.45
C GLY A 218 -4.73 30.60 -3.32
N LYS A 219 -3.65 29.79 -3.25
CA LYS A 219 -2.27 30.29 -3.20
C LYS A 219 -1.75 30.68 -4.58
N ASN A 220 -0.79 31.60 -4.58
CA ASN A 220 -0.05 31.94 -5.81
C ASN A 220 0.93 30.80 -6.20
N ASP A 221 1.55 30.90 -7.40
CA ASP A 221 2.40 29.84 -7.91
C ASP A 221 3.70 29.67 -7.12
N GLU A 222 4.25 30.74 -6.53
CA GLU A 222 5.44 30.68 -5.68
C GLU A 222 5.14 29.91 -4.38
N GLU A 223 4.07 30.26 -3.66
CA GLU A 223 3.62 29.57 -2.45
C GLU A 223 3.29 28.09 -2.72
N LYS A 224 2.65 27.77 -3.86
CA LYS A 224 2.39 26.38 -4.26
C LYS A 224 3.71 25.66 -4.51
N GLY A 225 4.65 26.30 -5.19
CA GLY A 225 5.98 25.77 -5.46
C GLY A 225 6.74 25.44 -4.16
N GLU A 226 6.72 26.35 -3.19
CA GLU A 226 7.34 26.15 -1.87
C GLU A 226 6.76 24.92 -1.15
N LEU A 227 5.44 24.80 -1.10
CA LEU A 227 4.77 23.63 -0.49
C LEU A 227 5.11 22.31 -1.19
N LEU A 228 5.10 22.31 -2.52
CA LEU A 228 5.37 21.12 -3.32
C LEU A 228 6.85 20.67 -3.27
N ASN A 229 7.77 21.63 -3.11
CA ASN A 229 9.22 21.37 -3.06
C ASN A 229 9.71 21.06 -1.64
N LYS A 230 8.91 21.35 -0.61
CA LYS A 230 9.27 21.06 0.78
C LYS A 230 9.45 19.56 0.95
N LYS A 231 10.54 19.17 1.62
CA LYS A 231 10.82 17.76 1.88
C LYS A 231 9.77 17.16 2.83
N ILE A 232 9.52 15.87 2.65
CA ILE A 232 8.62 15.08 3.49
C ILE A 232 9.32 14.86 4.84
N ALA A 233 8.74 15.39 5.91
CA ALA A 233 9.21 15.25 7.28
C ALA A 233 8.41 14.18 8.06
N VAL A 234 7.38 13.60 7.47
CA VAL A 234 6.64 12.46 8.04
C VAL A 234 7.62 11.28 8.19
N PRO A 235 7.64 10.59 9.34
CA PRO A 235 8.59 9.49 9.59
C PRO A 235 8.45 8.36 8.58
N VAL A 236 9.59 7.94 8.00
CA VAL A 236 9.67 6.79 7.09
C VAL A 236 10.92 5.97 7.41
N LEU A 237 10.78 4.65 7.49
CA LEU A 237 11.89 3.74 7.41
C LEU A 237 12.12 3.36 5.96
N HIS A 238 13.24 3.79 5.40
CA HIS A 238 13.69 3.42 4.06
C HIS A 238 14.66 2.25 4.16
N VAL A 239 14.28 1.11 3.59
CA VAL A 239 15.12 -0.09 3.53
C VAL A 239 15.63 -0.27 2.11
N MET A 240 16.94 -0.12 1.92
CA MET A 240 17.61 -0.19 0.63
C MET A 240 18.48 -1.43 0.52
N GLY A 241 18.41 -2.13 -0.62
CA GLY A 241 19.30 -3.24 -0.91
C GLY A 241 20.68 -2.75 -1.40
N GLU A 242 21.76 -3.22 -0.78
CA GLU A 242 23.11 -2.89 -1.26
C GLU A 242 23.42 -3.51 -2.62
N GLN A 243 22.79 -4.65 -2.93
CA GLN A 243 22.95 -5.38 -4.20
C GLN A 243 21.77 -5.09 -5.17
N ASP A 244 20.89 -4.13 -4.84
CA ASP A 244 19.77 -3.74 -5.69
C ASP A 244 20.29 -2.94 -6.90
N GLU A 245 20.07 -3.44 -8.10
CA GLU A 245 20.45 -2.75 -9.36
C GLU A 245 19.72 -1.40 -9.54
N TRP A 246 18.60 -1.20 -8.84
CA TRP A 246 17.79 0.02 -8.85
C TRP A 246 18.06 0.94 -7.66
N LYS A 247 19.04 0.64 -6.80
CA LYS A 247 19.37 1.43 -5.61
C LYS A 247 19.52 2.92 -5.91
N TRP A 248 20.19 3.27 -7.01
CA TRP A 248 20.35 4.66 -7.46
C TRP A 248 19.04 5.42 -7.62
N ALA A 249 17.95 4.73 -8.02
CA ALA A 249 16.63 5.32 -8.21
C ALA A 249 16.00 5.68 -6.86
N GLY A 250 16.09 4.77 -5.88
CA GLY A 250 15.66 5.03 -4.51
C GLY A 250 16.46 6.14 -3.84
N GLU A 251 17.78 6.15 -4.00
CA GLU A 251 18.64 7.23 -3.49
C GLU A 251 18.23 8.60 -4.03
N ALA A 252 17.84 8.67 -5.33
CA ALA A 252 17.36 9.91 -5.94
C ALA A 252 16.00 10.35 -5.34
N LEU A 253 15.06 9.42 -5.10
CA LEU A 253 13.78 9.74 -4.47
C LEU A 253 13.99 10.21 -3.02
N ILE A 254 14.78 9.49 -2.24
CA ILE A 254 15.04 9.81 -0.83
C ILE A 254 15.73 11.17 -0.71
N SER A 255 16.87 11.36 -1.38
CA SER A 255 17.65 12.60 -1.27
C SER A 255 16.91 13.84 -1.78
N GLY A 256 16.11 13.67 -2.83
CA GLY A 256 15.32 14.77 -3.41
C GLY A 256 14.08 15.14 -2.61
N HIS A 257 13.46 14.18 -1.91
CA HIS A 257 12.10 14.36 -1.44
C HIS A 257 11.86 14.13 0.05
N TYR A 258 12.81 13.53 0.78
CA TYR A 258 12.64 13.25 2.21
C TYR A 258 13.63 14.02 3.08
N GLU A 259 13.19 14.36 4.27
CA GLU A 259 14.03 14.93 5.31
C GLU A 259 14.53 13.80 6.22
N ILE A 260 15.86 13.62 6.27
CA ILE A 260 16.50 12.56 7.03
C ILE A 260 16.94 13.10 8.39
N GLY A 261 16.62 12.38 9.47
CA GLY A 261 17.03 12.78 10.83
C GLY A 261 16.14 12.16 11.91
N GLU A 262 16.46 12.51 13.15
CA GLU A 262 15.71 12.06 14.32
C GLU A 262 14.25 12.53 14.26
N GLY A 263 13.31 11.62 14.54
CA GLY A 263 11.87 11.87 14.44
C GLY A 263 11.34 12.04 13.01
N LYS A 264 12.18 11.85 11.99
CA LYS A 264 11.88 11.95 10.56
C LYS A 264 12.22 10.63 9.87
N SER A 265 12.70 10.71 8.63
CA SER A 265 13.08 9.52 7.89
C SER A 265 14.43 8.96 8.33
N VAL A 266 14.53 7.62 8.32
CA VAL A 266 15.75 6.84 8.58
C VAL A 266 16.03 5.98 7.35
N VAL A 267 17.29 5.90 6.92
CA VAL A 267 17.72 5.06 5.80
C VAL A 267 18.60 3.94 6.33
N GLU A 268 18.23 2.72 6.02
CA GLU A 268 19.00 1.52 6.32
C GLU A 268 19.38 0.80 5.02
N ASN A 269 20.66 0.46 4.89
CA ASN A 269 21.17 -0.30 3.76
C ASN A 269 21.47 -1.72 4.22
N TRP A 270 20.87 -2.71 3.55
CA TRP A 270 20.98 -4.11 3.93
C TRP A 270 21.55 -4.96 2.79
N ASP A 271 22.23 -6.03 3.13
CA ASP A 271 22.83 -6.98 2.19
C ASP A 271 21.75 -7.82 1.49
N MET A 272 21.04 -7.20 0.55
CA MET A 272 19.96 -7.80 -0.22
C MET A 272 19.84 -7.14 -1.62
N GLY A 273 19.18 -7.85 -2.55
CA GLY A 273 18.80 -7.34 -3.87
C GLY A 273 17.46 -6.61 -3.86
N HIS A 274 16.78 -6.55 -5.03
CA HIS A 274 15.49 -5.89 -5.20
C HIS A 274 14.33 -6.77 -4.70
N HIS A 275 14.24 -7.00 -3.40
CA HIS A 275 13.20 -7.82 -2.76
C HIS A 275 13.02 -7.44 -1.28
N TYR A 276 11.98 -7.94 -0.64
CA TYR A 276 11.85 -7.80 0.81
C TYR A 276 12.94 -8.57 1.54
N PRO A 277 13.36 -8.09 2.71
CA PRO A 277 14.36 -8.76 3.54
C PRO A 277 13.99 -10.21 3.85
N SER A 278 15.00 -11.09 3.83
CA SER A 278 14.80 -12.52 4.03
C SER A 278 15.19 -13.02 5.43
N ARG A 279 15.99 -12.26 6.18
CA ARG A 279 16.47 -12.62 7.51
C ARG A 279 15.41 -12.28 8.58
N PRO A 280 15.24 -13.11 9.62
CA PRO A 280 14.28 -12.84 10.71
C PRO A 280 14.55 -11.49 11.41
N GLU A 281 15.80 -11.19 11.73
CA GLU A 281 16.24 -9.97 12.43
C GLU A 281 15.89 -8.70 11.66
N GLU A 282 15.92 -8.75 10.32
CA GLU A 282 15.53 -7.64 9.45
C GLU A 282 14.02 -7.39 9.52
N SER A 283 13.23 -8.45 9.58
CA SER A 283 11.78 -8.34 9.77
C SER A 283 11.42 -7.83 11.16
N GLU A 284 12.13 -8.27 12.20
CA GLU A 284 11.98 -7.77 13.57
C GLU A 284 12.33 -6.28 13.63
N ARG A 285 13.42 -5.86 13.00
CA ARG A 285 13.83 -4.45 12.94
C ARG A 285 12.77 -3.55 12.30
N MET A 286 12.15 -3.99 11.18
CA MET A 286 11.04 -3.27 10.55
C MET A 286 9.82 -3.20 11.47
N ASN A 287 9.47 -4.33 12.11
CA ASN A 287 8.37 -4.39 13.05
C ASN A 287 8.58 -3.43 14.23
N ASP A 288 9.74 -3.49 14.86
CA ASP A 288 10.05 -2.67 16.04
C ASP A 288 9.96 -1.18 15.73
N TRP A 289 10.45 -0.77 14.54
CA TRP A 289 10.33 0.60 14.08
C TRP A 289 8.86 1.01 13.89
N LEU A 290 8.05 0.18 13.22
CA LEU A 290 6.62 0.46 13.00
C LEU A 290 5.83 0.51 14.32
N VAL A 291 6.12 -0.38 15.25
CA VAL A 291 5.49 -0.39 16.59
C VAL A 291 5.87 0.84 17.39
N GLU A 292 7.12 1.29 17.31
CA GLU A 292 7.55 2.54 17.95
C GLU A 292 6.82 3.75 17.36
N GLN A 293 6.66 3.84 16.02
CA GLN A 293 5.88 4.92 15.43
C GLN A 293 4.41 4.90 15.90
N LEU A 294 3.81 3.73 16.04
CA LEU A 294 2.46 3.60 16.57
C LEU A 294 2.39 4.10 18.02
N ARG A 295 3.37 3.75 18.86
CA ARG A 295 3.45 4.20 20.26
C ARG A 295 3.55 5.72 20.37
N VAL A 296 4.41 6.34 19.56
CA VAL A 296 4.56 7.80 19.51
C VAL A 296 3.24 8.46 19.08
N LEU A 297 2.57 7.90 18.07
CA LEU A 297 1.28 8.42 17.59
C LEU A 297 0.19 8.33 18.65
N ASP A 298 0.09 7.24 19.39
CA ASP A 298 -0.94 7.04 20.41
C ASP A 298 -0.65 7.85 21.67
N GLY A 299 0.61 7.97 22.11
CA GLY A 299 1.01 8.84 23.22
C GLY A 299 0.75 10.33 22.95
N ALA A 300 0.92 10.78 21.71
CA ALA A 300 0.60 12.16 21.31
C ALA A 300 -0.92 12.46 21.38
N LYS A 301 -1.79 11.46 21.16
CA LYS A 301 -3.24 11.60 21.30
C LYS A 301 -3.68 11.71 22.76
N GLU A 302 -3.10 10.88 23.63
CA GLU A 302 -3.39 10.93 25.07
C GLU A 302 -2.98 12.27 25.70
N ALA A 303 -1.88 12.86 25.25
CA ALA A 303 -1.41 14.16 25.72
C ALA A 303 -2.27 15.35 25.23
N SER A 304 -3.12 15.15 24.22
CA SER A 304 -3.97 16.20 23.61
C SER A 304 -5.46 16.06 23.96
N SER A 305 -5.85 15.04 24.70
CA SER A 305 -7.21 14.78 25.21
C SER A 305 -7.36 15.23 26.66
#